data_255345a0a8f801cae3864b90ff8acad8
#
_entry.id   255345a0a8f801cae3864b90ff8acad8
#
_cell.length_a   1.000
_cell.length_b   1.000
_cell.length_c   1.000
_cell.angle_alpha   90.00
_cell.angle_beta   90.00
_cell.angle_gamma   90.00
#
_symmetry.space_group_name_H-M   'P 1'
#
loop_
_entity.id
_entity.type
_entity.pdbx_description
1 polymer ?
#
loop_
_entity_poly.entity_id
_entity_poly.type
_entity_poly.pdbx_seq_one_letter_code
_entity_poly.pdbx_strand_id
1 'polypeptide(L)'
;MAAAPPYVPLAWEEVPCPFCGSDDPSLYERFGSALQYTYVLCRRCRLVYSSPRPRYDAHFVEAAYASYYQLADTVALGPDTLVRESSVPMFREEVAHLVQFDARRSAVLDVGSGMGTFLFAAKPLYEEAVGLDVSPRMAAVVEAQLGVRVHLDRFEDFVHPRKFSLIHMSHVLEHVPDPNRWLRKAASLLDDGGILAVNVPNKFSAGARVQHLAYRLRLKRQFQRGWSDPARTPDHLFEPTLPSMRFLLARNGYEILDHHSYSRRDPASRRTPLARLVHRGLKVGSNLAFVARPRRAG
;
A
#
# COMPACT_ATOMS: atom_id res chain seq x y z
N MET A 1 24.86 -18.43 -14.58
CA MET A 1 23.53 -17.81 -14.78
C MET A 1 22.51 -18.93 -14.68
N ALA A 2 21.72 -18.98 -13.62
CA ALA A 2 20.60 -19.92 -13.53
C ALA A 2 19.55 -19.49 -14.59
N ALA A 3 19.08 -20.48 -15.38
CA ALA A 3 18.01 -20.25 -16.34
C ALA A 3 16.78 -19.70 -15.59
N ALA A 4 16.15 -18.67 -16.15
CA ALA A 4 14.88 -18.19 -15.61
C ALA A 4 13.89 -19.38 -15.54
N PRO A 5 13.13 -19.52 -14.46
CA PRO A 5 12.16 -20.59 -14.37
C PRO A 5 11.17 -20.50 -15.55
N PRO A 6 10.67 -21.62 -16.06
CA PRO A 6 9.74 -21.61 -17.18
C PRO A 6 8.52 -20.78 -16.80
N TYR A 7 8.12 -19.87 -17.71
CA TYR A 7 6.92 -19.07 -17.56
C TYR A 7 5.69 -19.99 -17.44
N VAL A 8 5.07 -20.02 -16.29
CA VAL A 8 3.79 -20.70 -16.08
C VAL A 8 2.68 -19.65 -16.23
N PRO A 9 1.74 -19.84 -17.17
CA PRO A 9 0.64 -18.92 -17.35
C PRO A 9 -0.20 -18.79 -16.08
N LEU A 10 -0.48 -17.59 -15.65
CA LEU A 10 -1.37 -17.32 -14.53
C LEU A 10 -2.82 -17.67 -14.89
N ALA A 11 -3.53 -18.26 -13.96
CA ALA A 11 -4.98 -18.39 -14.05
C ALA A 11 -5.63 -17.00 -13.85
N TRP A 12 -6.66 -16.68 -14.64
CA TRP A 12 -7.37 -15.40 -14.58
C TRP A 12 -8.79 -15.61 -14.11
N GLU A 13 -9.34 -14.62 -13.40
CA GLU A 13 -10.70 -14.63 -12.89
C GLU A 13 -11.37 -13.27 -13.07
N GLU A 14 -12.63 -13.28 -13.46
CA GLU A 14 -13.51 -12.12 -13.38
C GLU A 14 -13.94 -11.94 -11.93
N VAL A 15 -13.88 -10.71 -11.44
CA VAL A 15 -14.25 -10.42 -10.05
C VAL A 15 -15.15 -9.19 -9.96
N PRO A 16 -16.12 -9.19 -9.05
CA PRO A 16 -16.86 -7.99 -8.69
C PRO A 16 -15.93 -6.97 -8.03
N CYS A 17 -16.36 -5.75 -7.89
CA CYS A 17 -15.58 -4.70 -7.24
C CYS A 17 -15.15 -5.12 -5.82
N PRO A 18 -13.84 -5.24 -5.51
CA PRO A 18 -13.37 -5.74 -4.21
C PRO A 18 -13.72 -4.82 -3.03
N PHE A 19 -14.07 -3.54 -3.29
CA PHE A 19 -14.47 -2.61 -2.23
C PHE A 19 -15.96 -2.69 -1.91
N CYS A 20 -16.83 -2.80 -2.91
CA CYS A 20 -18.28 -2.69 -2.70
C CYS A 20 -19.10 -3.87 -3.18
N GLY A 21 -18.51 -4.86 -3.86
CA GLY A 21 -19.20 -6.03 -4.40
C GLY A 21 -20.09 -5.74 -5.63
N SER A 22 -19.98 -4.56 -6.26
CA SER A 22 -20.78 -4.22 -7.43
C SER A 22 -20.23 -4.89 -8.68
N ASP A 23 -21.14 -5.42 -9.52
CA ASP A 23 -20.85 -6.02 -10.83
C ASP A 23 -21.08 -5.05 -12.00
N ASP A 24 -21.14 -3.73 -11.74
CA ASP A 24 -21.32 -2.70 -12.76
C ASP A 24 -20.04 -1.87 -12.98
N PRO A 25 -19.00 -2.45 -13.60
CA PRO A 25 -17.81 -1.73 -14.01
C PRO A 25 -17.96 -1.11 -15.39
N SER A 26 -17.16 -0.09 -15.67
CA SER A 26 -16.91 0.42 -17.01
C SER A 26 -15.44 0.32 -17.35
N LEU A 27 -15.11 0.07 -18.61
CA LEU A 27 -13.72 0.07 -19.05
C LEU A 27 -13.04 1.41 -18.69
N TYR A 28 -11.94 1.34 -17.98
CA TYR A 28 -11.14 2.52 -17.64
C TYR A 28 -9.94 2.67 -18.60
N GLU A 29 -9.08 1.65 -18.69
CA GLU A 29 -7.95 1.63 -19.59
C GLU A 29 -7.41 0.21 -19.79
N ARG A 30 -6.67 0.01 -20.86
CA ARG A 30 -5.83 -1.18 -21.04
C ARG A 30 -4.37 -0.83 -20.82
N PHE A 31 -3.60 -1.75 -20.25
CA PHE A 31 -2.20 -1.54 -19.94
C PHE A 31 -1.39 -2.82 -20.18
N GLY A 32 -0.08 -2.73 -19.96
CA GLY A 32 0.88 -3.77 -20.37
C GLY A 32 1.42 -3.52 -21.78
N SER A 33 2.56 -4.13 -22.12
CA SER A 33 3.23 -3.90 -23.39
C SER A 33 2.42 -4.31 -24.62
N ALA A 34 1.57 -5.34 -24.47
CA ALA A 34 0.62 -5.82 -25.50
C ALA A 34 -0.84 -5.43 -25.19
N LEU A 35 -1.08 -4.49 -24.24
CA LEU A 35 -2.41 -4.12 -23.77
C LEU A 35 -3.23 -5.30 -23.25
N GLN A 36 -2.55 -6.29 -22.70
CA GLN A 36 -3.11 -7.57 -22.25
C GLN A 36 -3.89 -7.46 -20.94
N TYR A 37 -3.68 -6.39 -20.16
CA TYR A 37 -4.35 -6.17 -18.89
C TYR A 37 -5.45 -5.13 -19.02
N THR A 38 -6.53 -5.28 -18.25
CA THR A 38 -7.67 -4.38 -18.28
C THR A 38 -7.92 -3.82 -16.88
N TYR A 39 -7.90 -2.50 -16.78
CA TYR A 39 -8.47 -1.81 -15.64
C TYR A 39 -9.91 -1.38 -15.93
N VAL A 40 -10.77 -1.63 -14.97
CA VAL A 40 -12.16 -1.18 -14.97
C VAL A 40 -12.42 -0.21 -13.83
N LEU A 41 -13.38 0.68 -14.00
CA LEU A 41 -13.83 1.64 -13.00
C LEU A 41 -15.18 1.20 -12.45
N CYS A 42 -15.24 0.90 -11.16
CA CYS A 42 -16.51 0.70 -10.47
C CYS A 42 -17.34 2.00 -10.48
N ARG A 43 -18.56 1.95 -11.03
CA ARG A 43 -19.42 3.13 -11.07
C ARG A 43 -19.95 3.54 -9.71
N ARG A 44 -20.07 2.57 -8.77
CA ARG A 44 -20.61 2.81 -7.42
C ARG A 44 -19.59 3.48 -6.50
N CYS A 45 -18.37 2.91 -6.32
CA CYS A 45 -17.39 3.42 -5.34
C CYS A 45 -16.19 4.12 -5.97
N ARG A 46 -16.11 4.17 -7.31
CA ARG A 46 -15.03 4.84 -8.06
C ARG A 46 -13.65 4.17 -7.89
N LEU A 47 -13.62 2.91 -7.49
CA LEU A 47 -12.38 2.12 -7.51
C LEU A 47 -12.00 1.79 -8.94
N VAL A 48 -10.71 1.91 -9.26
CA VAL A 48 -10.13 1.33 -10.48
C VAL A 48 -9.48 0.01 -10.09
N TYR A 49 -9.82 -1.09 -10.76
CA TYR A 49 -9.31 -2.42 -10.43
C TYR A 49 -9.14 -3.28 -11.67
N SER A 50 -8.29 -4.30 -11.57
CA SER A 50 -8.08 -5.26 -12.64
C SER A 50 -9.24 -6.26 -12.69
N SER A 51 -9.90 -6.37 -13.87
CA SER A 51 -10.88 -7.40 -14.15
C SER A 51 -10.92 -7.66 -15.67
N PRO A 52 -10.58 -8.90 -16.11
CA PRO A 52 -10.12 -10.00 -15.25
C PRO A 52 -8.81 -9.67 -14.55
N ARG A 53 -8.56 -10.36 -13.43
CA ARG A 53 -7.31 -10.26 -12.67
C ARG A 53 -6.64 -11.64 -12.56
N PRO A 54 -5.33 -11.73 -12.28
CA PRO A 54 -4.74 -12.98 -11.88
C PRO A 54 -5.45 -13.57 -10.65
N ARG A 55 -5.69 -14.88 -10.66
CA ARG A 55 -6.20 -15.56 -9.48
C ARG A 55 -5.17 -15.45 -8.36
N TYR A 56 -5.62 -15.04 -7.18
CA TYR A 56 -4.76 -14.87 -6.02
C TYR A 56 -4.49 -16.23 -5.36
N ASP A 57 -3.51 -16.94 -5.87
CA ASP A 57 -3.01 -18.22 -5.36
C ASP A 57 -1.50 -18.17 -5.10
N ALA A 58 -0.93 -19.28 -4.63
CA ALA A 58 0.49 -19.36 -4.32
C ALA A 58 1.37 -19.03 -5.54
N HIS A 59 0.96 -19.46 -6.73
CA HIS A 59 1.70 -19.21 -7.96
C HIS A 59 1.70 -17.71 -8.33
N PHE A 60 0.57 -17.04 -8.20
CA PHE A 60 0.50 -15.58 -8.39
C PHE A 60 1.39 -14.84 -7.38
N VAL A 61 1.31 -15.22 -6.09
CA VAL A 61 2.12 -14.60 -5.03
C VAL A 61 3.60 -14.74 -5.34
N GLU A 62 4.05 -15.95 -5.70
CA GLU A 62 5.45 -16.19 -6.10
C GLU A 62 5.85 -15.31 -7.30
N ALA A 63 5.06 -15.31 -8.37
CA ALA A 63 5.36 -14.55 -9.58
C ALA A 63 5.33 -13.01 -9.35
N ALA A 64 4.35 -12.51 -8.61
CA ALA A 64 4.18 -11.08 -8.34
C ALA A 64 5.30 -10.52 -7.44
N TYR A 65 5.74 -11.32 -6.46
CA TYR A 65 6.74 -10.88 -5.49
C TYR A 65 8.17 -11.37 -5.80
N ALA A 66 8.37 -12.16 -6.86
CA ALA A 66 9.70 -12.64 -7.25
C ALA A 66 10.73 -11.51 -7.38
N SER A 67 10.35 -10.39 -8.02
CA SER A 67 11.23 -9.22 -8.16
C SER A 67 11.52 -8.53 -6.83
N TYR A 68 10.56 -8.52 -5.89
CA TYR A 68 10.74 -7.99 -4.55
C TYR A 68 11.70 -8.85 -3.73
N TYR A 69 11.57 -10.17 -3.80
CA TYR A 69 12.48 -11.11 -3.15
C TYR A 69 13.89 -11.01 -3.74
N GLN A 70 14.04 -10.92 -5.07
CA GLN A 70 15.33 -10.71 -5.72
C GLN A 70 15.98 -9.39 -5.31
N LEU A 71 15.20 -8.30 -5.21
CA LEU A 71 15.71 -7.02 -4.70
C LEU A 71 16.22 -7.16 -3.27
N ALA A 72 15.47 -7.86 -2.42
CA ALA A 72 15.90 -8.18 -1.06
C ALA A 72 17.25 -8.91 -1.04
N ASP A 73 17.48 -9.81 -1.99
CA ASP A 73 18.73 -10.57 -2.13
C ASP A 73 19.92 -9.71 -2.60
N THR A 74 19.66 -8.61 -3.30
CA THR A 74 20.73 -7.72 -3.80
C THR A 74 21.08 -6.57 -2.85
N VAL A 75 20.26 -6.30 -1.84
CA VAL A 75 20.54 -5.23 -0.88
C VAL A 75 21.75 -5.63 -0.03
N ALA A 76 22.86 -4.92 -0.22
CA ALA A 76 24.03 -5.04 0.64
C ALA A 76 23.70 -4.46 2.03
N LEU A 77 23.62 -5.34 3.02
CA LEU A 77 23.23 -5.00 4.38
C LEU A 77 24.49 -4.70 5.19
N GLY A 78 24.74 -3.42 5.44
CA GLY A 78 25.73 -2.95 6.40
C GLY A 78 25.05 -2.37 7.65
N PRO A 79 25.83 -2.10 8.71
CA PRO A 79 25.30 -1.57 9.97
C PRO A 79 24.55 -0.23 9.81
N ASP A 80 24.82 0.51 8.75
CA ASP A 80 24.22 1.83 8.48
C ASP A 80 23.17 1.82 7.37
N THR A 81 22.73 0.66 6.89
CA THR A 81 21.85 0.58 5.73
C THR A 81 20.55 1.36 5.95
N LEU A 82 19.90 1.20 7.09
CA LEU A 82 18.67 1.91 7.42
C LEU A 82 18.91 3.41 7.65
N VAL A 83 20.00 3.80 8.26
CA VAL A 83 20.31 5.22 8.51
C VAL A 83 20.52 5.98 7.20
N ARG A 84 21.09 5.33 6.19
CA ARG A 84 21.37 5.90 4.86
C ARG A 84 20.18 5.79 3.89
N GLU A 85 19.14 5.08 4.28
CA GLU A 85 17.97 4.91 3.43
C GLU A 85 17.31 6.27 3.13
N SER A 86 17.15 6.58 1.86
CA SER A 86 16.67 7.89 1.38
C SER A 86 15.25 8.21 1.82
N SER A 87 14.46 7.20 2.20
CA SER A 87 13.08 7.33 2.68
C SER A 87 12.96 7.62 4.19
N VAL A 88 14.06 7.50 4.96
CA VAL A 88 14.03 7.76 6.43
C VAL A 88 13.47 9.15 6.78
N PRO A 89 13.87 10.27 6.15
CA PRO A 89 13.29 11.57 6.48
C PRO A 89 11.78 11.62 6.25
N MET A 90 11.31 10.92 5.21
CA MET A 90 9.90 10.83 4.90
C MET A 90 9.11 10.11 5.99
N PHE A 91 9.59 8.95 6.44
CA PHE A 91 8.93 8.21 7.50
C PHE A 91 9.02 8.89 8.86
N ARG A 92 10.10 9.62 9.15
CA ARG A 92 10.18 10.46 10.36
C ARG A 92 9.11 11.56 10.37
N GLU A 93 8.89 12.23 9.23
CA GLU A 93 7.81 13.23 9.10
C GLU A 93 6.43 12.57 9.22
N GLU A 94 6.25 11.38 8.67
CA GLU A 94 5.02 10.62 8.77
C GLU A 94 4.73 10.21 10.23
N VAL A 95 5.69 9.61 10.91
CA VAL A 95 5.56 9.24 12.33
C VAL A 95 5.28 10.46 13.19
N ALA A 96 5.99 11.59 12.97
CA ALA A 96 5.73 12.85 13.68
C ALA A 96 4.31 13.40 13.45
N HIS A 97 3.72 13.10 12.29
CA HIS A 97 2.31 13.40 12.02
C HIS A 97 1.37 12.42 12.74
N LEU A 98 1.64 11.12 12.67
CA LEU A 98 0.80 10.07 13.25
C LEU A 98 0.69 10.16 14.78
N VAL A 99 1.77 10.49 15.48
CA VAL A 99 1.77 10.64 16.94
C VAL A 99 0.86 11.77 17.45
N GLN A 100 0.41 12.67 16.59
CA GLN A 100 -0.59 13.69 16.95
C GLN A 100 -1.99 13.09 17.15
N PHE A 101 -2.25 11.93 16.57
CA PHE A 101 -3.51 11.18 16.65
C PHE A 101 -3.43 10.00 17.62
N ASP A 102 -2.22 9.59 18.01
CA ASP A 102 -1.94 8.50 18.94
C ASP A 102 -1.22 9.02 20.20
N ALA A 103 -1.99 9.45 21.18
CA ALA A 103 -1.44 9.97 22.43
C ALA A 103 -0.81 8.88 23.32
N ARG A 104 -1.21 7.61 23.15
CA ARG A 104 -0.74 6.50 24.03
C ARG A 104 0.61 5.98 23.64
N ARG A 105 0.86 5.80 22.34
CA ARG A 105 2.13 5.27 21.81
C ARG A 105 2.55 3.95 22.47
N SER A 106 1.58 3.10 22.79
CA SER A 106 1.86 1.87 23.55
C SER A 106 2.51 0.82 22.65
N ALA A 107 1.88 0.50 21.51
CA ALA A 107 2.43 -0.47 20.56
C ALA A 107 2.09 -0.08 19.13
N VAL A 108 3.06 -0.22 18.22
CA VAL A 108 2.90 0.00 16.79
C VAL A 108 3.15 -1.29 16.01
N LEU A 109 2.24 -1.60 15.06
CA LEU A 109 2.39 -2.67 14.10
C LEU A 109 2.59 -2.09 12.70
N ASP A 110 3.68 -2.46 12.04
CA ASP A 110 3.95 -2.16 10.63
C ASP A 110 3.68 -3.39 9.77
N VAL A 111 2.58 -3.37 9.02
CA VAL A 111 2.17 -4.47 8.13
C VAL A 111 2.79 -4.26 6.75
N GLY A 112 3.54 -5.26 6.27
CA GLY A 112 4.41 -5.14 5.12
C GLY A 112 5.62 -4.27 5.43
N SER A 113 6.33 -4.60 6.52
CA SER A 113 7.39 -3.75 7.09
C SER A 113 8.61 -3.60 6.18
N GLY A 114 8.79 -4.47 5.20
CA GLY A 114 9.90 -4.43 4.25
C GLY A 114 11.24 -4.31 4.96
N MET A 115 12.06 -3.35 4.56
CA MET A 115 13.37 -3.06 5.17
C MET A 115 13.27 -2.42 6.56
N GLY A 116 12.07 -2.17 7.11
CA GLY A 116 11.89 -1.62 8.44
C GLY A 116 12.10 -0.11 8.55
N THR A 117 12.08 0.64 7.45
CA THR A 117 12.35 2.09 7.48
C THR A 117 11.30 2.86 8.30
N PHE A 118 10.03 2.45 8.24
CA PHE A 118 9.01 3.00 9.12
C PHE A 118 9.26 2.63 10.58
N LEU A 119 9.56 1.34 10.86
CA LEU A 119 9.88 0.87 12.21
C LEU A 119 11.10 1.58 12.81
N PHE A 120 12.12 1.87 11.98
CA PHE A 120 13.28 2.67 12.40
C PHE A 120 12.87 4.06 12.88
N ALA A 121 11.90 4.69 12.21
CA ALA A 121 11.40 6.01 12.61
C ALA A 121 10.45 5.94 13.82
N ALA A 122 9.64 4.89 13.93
CA ALA A 122 8.59 4.75 14.94
C ALA A 122 9.11 4.22 16.28
N LYS A 123 10.03 3.24 16.27
CA LYS A 123 10.55 2.57 17.47
C LYS A 123 10.95 3.51 18.62
N PRO A 124 11.64 4.65 18.39
CA PRO A 124 12.02 5.55 19.48
C PRO A 124 10.84 6.24 20.19
N LEU A 125 9.64 6.19 19.61
CA LEU A 125 8.45 6.90 20.07
C LEU A 125 7.36 5.98 20.62
N TYR A 126 7.51 4.66 20.50
CA TYR A 126 6.57 3.65 20.96
C TYR A 126 7.21 2.73 21.99
N GLU A 127 6.43 2.26 22.97
CA GLU A 127 6.91 1.28 23.97
C GLU A 127 7.28 -0.05 23.30
N GLU A 128 6.49 -0.46 22.30
CA GLU A 128 6.70 -1.68 21.55
C GLU A 128 6.53 -1.39 20.03
N ALA A 129 7.45 -1.91 19.23
CA ALA A 129 7.35 -1.88 17.78
C ALA A 129 7.41 -3.30 17.24
N VAL A 130 6.46 -3.66 16.36
CA VAL A 130 6.32 -5.00 15.80
C VAL A 130 6.22 -4.88 14.26
N GLY A 131 6.97 -5.71 13.55
CA GLY A 131 6.86 -5.85 12.11
C GLY A 131 6.06 -7.09 11.71
N LEU A 132 5.43 -7.03 10.55
CA LEU A 132 4.85 -8.17 9.85
C LEU A 132 5.25 -8.10 8.38
N ASP A 133 5.91 -9.13 7.88
CA ASP A 133 6.32 -9.21 6.46
C ASP A 133 6.33 -10.67 6.01
N VAL A 134 6.14 -10.90 4.73
CA VAL A 134 6.17 -12.26 4.15
C VAL A 134 7.58 -12.69 3.74
N SER A 135 8.56 -11.80 3.78
CA SER A 135 9.95 -12.05 3.40
C SER A 135 10.81 -12.40 4.62
N PRO A 136 11.29 -13.66 4.77
CA PRO A 136 12.18 -14.03 5.86
C PRO A 136 13.48 -13.23 5.89
N ARG A 137 13.98 -12.85 4.69
CA ARG A 137 15.20 -12.05 4.59
C ARG A 137 14.99 -10.63 5.10
N MET A 138 13.89 -9.98 4.74
CA MET A 138 13.58 -8.63 5.26
C MET A 138 13.37 -8.66 6.78
N ALA A 139 12.68 -9.67 7.28
CA ALA A 139 12.52 -9.88 8.71
C ALA A 139 13.88 -9.98 9.43
N ALA A 140 14.77 -10.82 8.94
CA ALA A 140 16.11 -10.99 9.51
C ALA A 140 16.92 -9.67 9.54
N VAL A 141 16.78 -8.84 8.48
CA VAL A 141 17.42 -7.51 8.43
C VAL A 141 16.90 -6.60 9.52
N VAL A 142 15.57 -6.49 9.63
CA VAL A 142 14.91 -5.63 10.62
C VAL A 142 15.27 -6.08 12.04
N GLU A 143 15.23 -7.36 12.31
CA GLU A 143 15.61 -7.93 13.61
C GLU A 143 17.06 -7.65 13.95
N ALA A 144 17.98 -7.87 13.01
CA ALA A 144 19.42 -7.65 13.22
C ALA A 144 19.77 -6.17 13.42
N GLN A 145 19.15 -5.26 12.68
CA GLN A 145 19.48 -3.84 12.71
C GLN A 145 18.71 -3.04 13.76
N LEU A 146 17.48 -3.42 14.05
CA LEU A 146 16.61 -2.66 14.95
C LEU A 146 16.33 -3.38 16.26
N GLY A 147 16.58 -4.69 16.36
CA GLY A 147 16.10 -5.49 17.48
C GLY A 147 14.56 -5.46 17.60
N VAL A 148 13.87 -5.28 16.47
CA VAL A 148 12.41 -5.30 16.38
C VAL A 148 12.00 -6.66 15.82
N ARG A 149 11.08 -7.35 16.49
CA ARG A 149 10.56 -8.63 16.01
C ARG A 149 9.70 -8.44 14.78
N VAL A 150 9.94 -9.25 13.75
CA VAL A 150 9.12 -9.31 12.54
C VAL A 150 8.50 -10.70 12.43
N HIS A 151 7.18 -10.73 12.41
CA HIS A 151 6.42 -11.96 12.22
C HIS A 151 6.30 -12.28 10.73
N LEU A 152 6.39 -13.56 10.38
CA LEU A 152 6.26 -14.05 9.00
C LEU A 152 4.86 -14.59 8.69
N ASP A 153 3.92 -14.33 9.58
CA ASP A 153 2.53 -14.74 9.42
C ASP A 153 1.84 -13.97 8.30
N ARG A 154 0.81 -14.58 7.72
CA ARG A 154 -0.15 -13.81 6.92
C ARG A 154 -0.94 -12.89 7.85
N PHE A 155 -1.21 -11.66 7.40
CA PHE A 155 -1.92 -10.70 8.24
C PHE A 155 -3.31 -11.20 8.71
N GLU A 156 -4.00 -11.98 7.87
CA GLU A 156 -5.29 -12.57 8.20
C GLU A 156 -5.23 -13.53 9.39
N ASP A 157 -4.10 -14.21 9.56
CA ASP A 157 -3.88 -15.26 10.56
C ASP A 157 -3.07 -14.72 11.77
N PHE A 158 -2.46 -13.55 11.64
CA PHE A 158 -1.64 -12.92 12.67
C PHE A 158 -2.43 -12.69 13.96
N VAL A 159 -1.85 -13.09 15.07
CA VAL A 159 -2.37 -12.84 16.42
C VAL A 159 -1.27 -12.25 17.29
N HIS A 160 -1.65 -11.36 18.19
CA HIS A 160 -0.71 -10.76 19.13
C HIS A 160 -1.37 -10.64 20.50
N PRO A 161 -0.65 -10.88 21.62
CA PRO A 161 -1.22 -10.82 22.96
C PRO A 161 -1.67 -9.43 23.38
N ARG A 162 -1.03 -8.38 22.85
CA ARG A 162 -1.40 -6.98 23.09
C ARG A 162 -2.14 -6.40 21.88
N LYS A 163 -2.97 -5.39 22.12
CA LYS A 163 -3.55 -4.54 21.08
C LYS A 163 -2.58 -3.41 20.73
N PHE A 164 -2.73 -2.87 19.53
CA PHE A 164 -1.89 -1.81 19.00
C PHE A 164 -2.58 -0.45 19.10
N SER A 165 -1.84 0.58 19.51
CA SER A 165 -2.33 1.96 19.44
C SER A 165 -2.22 2.54 18.04
N LEU A 166 -1.29 1.98 17.21
CA LEU A 166 -1.14 2.30 15.79
C LEU A 166 -0.92 1.03 14.97
N ILE A 167 -1.69 0.88 13.89
CA ILE A 167 -1.38 -0.05 12.81
C ILE A 167 -1.07 0.77 11.56
N HIS A 168 0.09 0.51 10.95
CA HIS A 168 0.55 1.16 9.72
C HIS A 168 0.54 0.17 8.56
N MET A 169 0.01 0.61 7.39
CA MET A 169 -0.02 -0.14 6.14
C MET A 169 0.38 0.80 5.00
N SER A 170 1.59 0.68 4.49
CA SER A 170 2.09 1.54 3.42
C SER A 170 2.34 0.76 2.15
N HIS A 171 1.50 0.98 1.14
CA HIS A 171 1.57 0.26 -0.14
C HIS A 171 1.46 -1.26 0.01
N VAL A 172 0.48 -1.69 0.77
CA VAL A 172 0.16 -3.11 1.02
C VAL A 172 -1.26 -3.42 0.58
N LEU A 173 -2.20 -2.52 0.87
CA LEU A 173 -3.62 -2.80 0.69
C LEU A 173 -3.99 -3.06 -0.78
N GLU A 174 -3.31 -2.43 -1.73
CA GLU A 174 -3.53 -2.62 -3.17
C GLU A 174 -3.13 -3.98 -3.71
N HIS A 175 -2.40 -4.75 -2.91
CA HIS A 175 -1.92 -6.09 -3.28
C HIS A 175 -2.81 -7.22 -2.74
N VAL A 176 -3.81 -6.91 -1.91
CA VAL A 176 -4.61 -7.95 -1.24
C VAL A 176 -5.94 -8.21 -1.94
N PRO A 177 -6.41 -9.47 -1.98
CA PRO A 177 -7.63 -9.81 -2.70
C PRO A 177 -8.91 -9.33 -2.01
N ASP A 178 -8.92 -9.25 -0.67
CA ASP A 178 -10.06 -8.81 0.15
C ASP A 178 -9.65 -7.71 1.14
N PRO A 179 -9.63 -6.44 0.71
CA PRO A 179 -9.29 -5.32 1.59
C PRO A 179 -10.32 -5.08 2.70
N ASN A 180 -11.57 -5.52 2.53
CA ASN A 180 -12.57 -5.41 3.59
C ASN A 180 -12.21 -6.34 4.77
N ARG A 181 -11.78 -7.59 4.50
CA ARG A 181 -11.31 -8.51 5.54
C ARG A 181 -10.10 -7.95 6.28
N TRP A 182 -9.15 -7.35 5.54
CA TRP A 182 -7.96 -6.73 6.13
C TRP A 182 -8.30 -5.57 7.05
N LEU A 183 -9.21 -4.69 6.66
CA LEU A 183 -9.64 -3.59 7.52
C LEU A 183 -10.37 -4.07 8.78
N ARG A 184 -11.25 -5.08 8.66
CA ARG A 184 -11.89 -5.69 9.85
C ARG A 184 -10.86 -6.34 10.77
N LYS A 185 -9.85 -7.03 10.22
CA LYS A 185 -8.74 -7.59 10.99
C LYS A 185 -7.95 -6.50 11.69
N ALA A 186 -7.60 -5.41 11.02
CA ALA A 186 -6.92 -4.28 11.63
C ALA A 186 -7.74 -3.69 12.80
N ALA A 187 -9.05 -3.50 12.62
CA ALA A 187 -9.93 -3.04 13.72
C ALA A 187 -9.90 -3.98 14.91
N SER A 188 -9.83 -5.31 14.69
CA SER A 188 -9.77 -6.29 15.77
C SER A 188 -8.43 -6.31 16.51
N LEU A 189 -7.36 -5.81 15.93
CA LEU A 189 -6.03 -5.73 16.53
C LEU A 189 -5.76 -4.38 17.20
N LEU A 190 -6.50 -3.34 16.83
CA LEU A 190 -6.39 -2.02 17.46
C LEU A 190 -6.99 -2.04 18.89
N ASP A 191 -6.40 -1.25 19.76
CA ASP A 191 -6.94 -0.97 21.08
C ASP A 191 -8.06 0.09 21.03
N ASP A 192 -8.69 0.38 22.18
CA ASP A 192 -9.73 1.39 22.26
C ASP A 192 -9.17 2.79 21.97
N GLY A 193 -9.58 3.36 20.83
CA GLY A 193 -9.10 4.64 20.33
C GLY A 193 -7.78 4.56 19.55
N GLY A 194 -7.28 3.36 19.26
CA GLY A 194 -6.16 3.14 18.34
C GLY A 194 -6.48 3.62 16.94
N ILE A 195 -5.43 3.88 16.17
CA ILE A 195 -5.52 4.43 14.81
C ILE A 195 -4.93 3.49 13.77
N LEU A 196 -5.51 3.53 12.59
CA LEU A 196 -5.01 2.90 11.37
C LEU A 196 -4.44 3.97 10.45
N ALA A 197 -3.18 3.86 10.07
CA ALA A 197 -2.53 4.67 9.04
C ALA A 197 -2.42 3.84 7.75
N VAL A 198 -2.98 4.35 6.64
CA VAL A 198 -2.96 3.66 5.34
C VAL A 198 -2.44 4.59 4.27
N ASN A 199 -1.38 4.15 3.58
CA ASN A 199 -0.84 4.81 2.41
C ASN A 199 -1.07 3.94 1.16
N VAL A 200 -1.64 4.53 0.11
CA VAL A 200 -1.95 3.83 -1.15
C VAL A 200 -1.64 4.72 -2.36
N PRO A 201 -1.47 4.14 -3.56
CA PRO A 201 -1.40 4.91 -4.79
C PRO A 201 -2.67 5.76 -5.00
N ASN A 202 -2.53 6.87 -5.73
CA ASN A 202 -3.65 7.71 -6.13
C ASN A 202 -3.85 7.63 -7.65
N LYS A 203 -4.78 6.78 -8.09
CA LYS A 203 -5.08 6.65 -9.53
C LYS A 203 -5.64 7.93 -10.15
N PHE A 204 -6.23 8.82 -9.34
CA PHE A 204 -6.73 10.12 -9.78
C PHE A 204 -5.78 11.29 -9.47
N SER A 205 -4.49 11.02 -9.31
CA SER A 205 -3.47 12.07 -9.23
C SER A 205 -3.46 12.93 -10.50
N ALA A 206 -2.95 14.16 -10.41
CA ALA A 206 -2.85 15.06 -11.57
C ALA A 206 -2.09 14.41 -12.73
N GLY A 207 -0.93 13.80 -12.45
CA GLY A 207 -0.14 13.08 -13.46
C GLY A 207 -0.90 11.92 -14.08
N ALA A 208 -1.60 11.10 -13.28
CA ALA A 208 -2.39 9.98 -13.77
C ALA A 208 -3.57 10.43 -14.65
N ARG A 209 -4.23 11.54 -14.31
CA ARG A 209 -5.32 12.12 -15.12
C ARG A 209 -4.83 12.62 -16.46
N VAL A 210 -3.69 13.34 -16.49
CA VAL A 210 -3.08 13.81 -17.75
C VAL A 210 -2.71 12.61 -18.63
N GLN A 211 -2.12 11.59 -18.06
CA GLN A 211 -1.77 10.37 -18.79
C GLN A 211 -3.02 9.66 -19.32
N HIS A 212 -4.08 9.54 -18.51
CA HIS A 212 -5.34 8.93 -18.93
C HIS A 212 -6.00 9.73 -20.07
N LEU A 213 -5.98 11.07 -20.00
CA LEU A 213 -6.48 11.93 -21.07
C LEU A 213 -5.69 11.72 -22.36
N ALA A 214 -4.35 11.68 -22.29
CA ALA A 214 -3.50 11.43 -23.45
C ALA A 214 -3.78 10.04 -24.08
N TYR A 215 -4.07 9.03 -23.25
CA TYR A 215 -4.50 7.71 -23.72
C TYR A 215 -5.85 7.80 -24.46
N ARG A 216 -6.85 8.46 -23.87
CA ARG A 216 -8.16 8.64 -24.50
C ARG A 216 -8.10 9.40 -25.83
N LEU A 217 -7.23 10.39 -25.94
CA LEU A 217 -7.01 11.18 -27.16
C LEU A 217 -6.10 10.45 -28.17
N ARG A 218 -5.71 9.20 -27.89
CA ARG A 218 -4.80 8.39 -28.74
C ARG A 218 -3.42 9.03 -28.98
N LEU A 219 -3.01 10.00 -28.16
CA LEU A 219 -1.70 10.64 -28.22
C LEU A 219 -0.60 9.72 -27.67
N LYS A 220 -0.95 8.71 -26.89
CA LYS A 220 -0.06 7.64 -26.43
C LYS A 220 -0.73 6.29 -26.67
N ARG A 221 -0.01 5.39 -27.34
CA ARG A 221 -0.49 4.01 -27.61
C ARG A 221 -0.42 3.11 -26.37
N GLN A 222 0.43 3.44 -25.41
CA GLN A 222 0.67 2.63 -24.22
C GLN A 222 0.73 3.51 -22.98
N PHE A 223 0.11 3.04 -21.91
CA PHE A 223 0.23 3.63 -20.61
C PHE A 223 1.47 3.03 -19.93
N GLN A 224 2.64 3.65 -20.15
CA GLN A 224 3.89 3.21 -19.52
C GLN A 224 3.95 3.71 -18.06
N ARG A 225 3.56 2.88 -17.13
CA ARG A 225 4.12 2.89 -15.78
C ARG A 225 4.94 1.62 -15.62
N GLY A 226 6.27 1.69 -15.75
CA GLY A 226 7.19 0.65 -15.24
C GLY A 226 6.96 -0.81 -15.65
N TRP A 227 5.91 -1.08 -16.41
CA TRP A 227 5.40 -2.37 -16.85
C TRP A 227 5.78 -2.62 -18.33
N SER A 228 7.00 -2.28 -18.68
CA SER A 228 7.51 -2.50 -20.04
C SER A 228 7.84 -3.97 -20.32
N ASP A 229 7.95 -4.79 -19.27
CA ASP A 229 8.19 -6.21 -19.41
C ASP A 229 6.85 -6.96 -19.51
N PRO A 230 6.54 -7.59 -20.67
CA PRO A 230 5.33 -8.38 -20.85
C PRO A 230 5.27 -9.61 -19.93
N ALA A 231 6.41 -10.07 -19.41
CA ALA A 231 6.48 -11.17 -18.46
C ALA A 231 6.20 -10.75 -17.02
N ARG A 232 6.15 -9.44 -16.73
CA ARG A 232 5.90 -8.95 -15.38
C ARG A 232 4.43 -9.05 -15.02
N THR A 233 4.15 -9.81 -14.00
CA THR A 233 2.81 -9.94 -13.42
C THR A 233 2.38 -8.65 -12.70
N PRO A 234 1.15 -8.15 -12.90
CA PRO A 234 0.63 -7.04 -12.12
C PRO A 234 0.54 -7.42 -10.65
N ASP A 235 1.27 -6.71 -9.79
CA ASP A 235 1.23 -6.89 -8.34
C ASP A 235 0.11 -6.07 -7.69
N HIS A 236 -0.34 -4.98 -8.31
CA HIS A 236 -1.52 -4.24 -7.86
C HIS A 236 -2.81 -4.87 -8.41
N LEU A 237 -3.63 -5.43 -7.53
CA LEU A 237 -4.96 -5.95 -7.88
C LEU A 237 -5.96 -4.82 -8.12
N PHE A 238 -5.69 -3.65 -7.53
CA PHE A 238 -6.49 -2.44 -7.74
C PHE A 238 -5.66 -1.17 -7.52
N GLU A 239 -6.17 -0.09 -8.05
CA GLU A 239 -5.58 1.24 -8.00
C GLU A 239 -6.57 2.18 -7.29
N PRO A 240 -6.36 2.48 -6.01
CA PRO A 240 -7.28 3.30 -5.23
C PRO A 240 -7.42 4.73 -5.76
N THR A 241 -8.56 5.32 -5.45
CA THR A 241 -8.87 6.73 -5.65
C THR A 241 -9.32 7.33 -4.33
N LEU A 242 -9.29 8.65 -4.17
CA LEU A 242 -9.80 9.29 -2.95
C LEU A 242 -11.26 8.90 -2.65
N PRO A 243 -12.20 8.94 -3.61
CA PRO A 243 -13.57 8.51 -3.35
C PRO A 243 -13.67 7.04 -2.93
N SER A 244 -12.91 6.14 -3.59
CA SER A 244 -12.99 4.71 -3.26
C SER A 244 -12.43 4.41 -1.87
N MET A 245 -11.35 5.06 -1.46
CA MET A 245 -10.80 4.87 -0.11
C MET A 245 -11.73 5.40 0.98
N ARG A 246 -12.35 6.57 0.76
CA ARG A 246 -13.38 7.08 1.68
C ARG A 246 -14.55 6.10 1.81
N PHE A 247 -14.99 5.54 0.69
CA PHE A 247 -16.05 4.53 0.68
C PHE A 247 -15.62 3.27 1.46
N LEU A 248 -14.42 2.74 1.20
CA LEU A 248 -13.91 1.53 1.81
C LEU A 248 -13.78 1.66 3.33
N LEU A 249 -13.17 2.76 3.80
CA LEU A 249 -12.99 3.03 5.23
C LEU A 249 -14.35 3.19 5.94
N ALA A 250 -15.26 3.99 5.38
CA ALA A 250 -16.59 4.21 5.94
C ALA A 250 -17.41 2.90 6.01
N ARG A 251 -17.36 2.06 4.94
CA ARG A 251 -18.04 0.77 4.87
C ARG A 251 -17.57 -0.20 5.97
N ASN A 252 -16.29 -0.13 6.34
CA ASN A 252 -15.70 -0.98 7.38
C ASN A 252 -15.72 -0.33 8.77
N GLY A 253 -16.56 0.69 8.97
CA GLY A 253 -16.78 1.31 10.27
C GLY A 253 -15.66 2.24 10.74
N TYR A 254 -14.81 2.73 9.84
CA TYR A 254 -13.78 3.69 10.19
C TYR A 254 -14.26 5.14 10.05
N GLU A 255 -13.86 5.97 10.99
CA GLU A 255 -13.88 7.43 10.89
C GLU A 255 -12.51 7.91 10.38
N ILE A 256 -12.51 8.77 9.36
CA ILE A 256 -11.28 9.38 8.84
C ILE A 256 -10.98 10.62 9.67
N LEU A 257 -9.85 10.59 10.39
CA LEU A 257 -9.38 11.69 11.23
C LEU A 257 -8.59 12.70 10.41
N ASP A 258 -7.74 12.24 9.49
CA ASP A 258 -7.00 13.07 8.54
C ASP A 258 -6.77 12.31 7.23
N HIS A 259 -6.57 13.07 6.16
CA HIS A 259 -6.13 12.53 4.88
C HIS A 259 -5.48 13.60 4.02
N HIS A 260 -4.41 13.23 3.35
CA HIS A 260 -3.71 14.10 2.41
C HIS A 260 -3.17 13.32 1.22
N SER A 261 -2.72 14.05 0.20
CA SER A 261 -1.96 13.45 -0.89
C SER A 261 -0.51 13.90 -0.86
N TYR A 262 0.39 13.08 -1.39
CA TYR A 262 1.81 13.40 -1.49
C TYR A 262 2.46 12.74 -2.72
N SER A 263 3.65 13.20 -3.08
CA SER A 263 4.48 12.60 -4.13
C SER A 263 5.82 12.19 -3.55
N ARG A 264 6.20 10.91 -3.72
CA ARG A 264 7.51 10.42 -3.28
C ARG A 264 8.67 11.04 -4.08
N ARG A 265 8.42 11.38 -5.36
CA ARG A 265 9.43 11.93 -6.28
C ARG A 265 9.67 13.43 -6.12
N ASP A 266 8.84 14.11 -5.34
CA ASP A 266 8.96 15.55 -5.11
C ASP A 266 9.08 15.85 -3.62
N PRO A 267 10.32 15.89 -3.08
CA PRO A 267 10.56 16.29 -1.69
C PRO A 267 10.04 17.70 -1.38
N ALA A 268 10.00 18.59 -2.39
CA ALA A 268 9.48 19.96 -2.21
C ALA A 268 7.98 19.96 -1.95
N SER A 269 7.22 18.97 -2.45
CA SER A 269 5.78 18.82 -2.16
C SER A 269 5.46 18.64 -0.68
N ARG A 270 6.48 18.31 0.12
CA ARG A 270 6.39 18.13 1.58
C ARG A 270 6.96 19.30 2.36
N ARG A 271 7.95 20.03 1.79
CA ARG A 271 8.74 21.03 2.50
C ARG A 271 8.15 22.44 2.46
N THR A 272 7.54 22.85 1.37
CA THR A 272 6.99 24.21 1.27
C THR A 272 5.55 24.28 1.78
N PRO A 273 5.16 25.32 2.55
CA PRO A 273 3.78 25.49 3.00
C PRO A 273 2.77 25.50 1.87
N LEU A 274 3.11 26.13 0.74
CA LEU A 274 2.25 26.20 -0.44
C LEU A 274 2.04 24.82 -1.07
N ALA A 275 3.11 24.04 -1.23
CA ALA A 275 2.99 22.69 -1.79
C ALA A 275 2.16 21.79 -0.86
N ARG A 276 2.34 21.88 0.47
CA ARG A 276 1.49 21.18 1.44
C ARG A 276 0.02 21.57 1.32
N LEU A 277 -0.26 22.87 1.17
CA LEU A 277 -1.63 23.38 0.98
C LEU A 277 -2.26 22.82 -0.31
N VAL A 278 -1.53 22.84 -1.43
CA VAL A 278 -1.97 22.29 -2.72
C VAL A 278 -2.22 20.79 -2.62
N HIS A 279 -1.29 20.02 -2.04
CA HIS A 279 -1.46 18.57 -1.87
C HIS A 279 -2.59 18.21 -0.89
N ARG A 280 -2.77 18.98 0.17
CA ARG A 280 -3.88 18.79 1.11
C ARG A 280 -5.23 19.24 0.52
N GLY A 281 -5.26 20.34 -0.20
CA GLY A 281 -6.49 20.89 -0.81
C GLY A 281 -6.93 20.11 -2.06
N LEU A 282 -6.07 20.04 -3.07
CA LEU A 282 -6.42 19.49 -4.40
C LEU A 282 -6.25 17.98 -4.53
N LYS A 283 -5.59 17.32 -3.57
CA LYS A 283 -5.34 15.86 -3.57
C LYS A 283 -4.70 15.34 -4.87
N VAL A 284 -3.77 16.13 -5.42
CA VAL A 284 -3.16 15.88 -6.74
C VAL A 284 -1.92 14.98 -6.71
N GLY A 285 -1.41 14.65 -5.52
CA GLY A 285 -0.23 13.79 -5.33
C GLY A 285 -0.44 12.38 -5.86
N SER A 286 0.67 11.71 -6.14
CA SER A 286 0.67 10.33 -6.66
C SER A 286 0.24 9.28 -5.64
N ASN A 287 0.21 9.64 -4.35
CA ASN A 287 -0.19 8.77 -3.25
C ASN A 287 -1.21 9.49 -2.37
N LEU A 288 -2.00 8.69 -1.65
CA LEU A 288 -2.93 9.11 -0.61
C LEU A 288 -2.50 8.53 0.72
N ALA A 289 -2.54 9.34 1.76
CA ALA A 289 -2.36 8.93 3.15
C ALA A 289 -3.66 9.18 3.92
N PHE A 290 -4.03 8.22 4.75
CA PHE A 290 -5.20 8.29 5.62
C PHE A 290 -4.80 7.96 7.04
N VAL A 291 -5.34 8.72 8.00
CA VAL A 291 -5.38 8.37 9.41
C VAL A 291 -6.83 8.14 9.76
N ALA A 292 -7.16 6.95 10.25
CA ALA A 292 -8.53 6.57 10.53
C ALA A 292 -8.64 5.81 11.86
N ARG A 293 -9.81 5.81 12.45
CA ARG A 293 -10.11 5.12 13.72
C ARG A 293 -11.37 4.29 13.56
N PRO A 294 -11.40 3.05 14.07
CA PRO A 294 -12.65 2.29 14.16
C PRO A 294 -13.68 3.07 14.99
N ARG A 295 -14.90 3.21 14.45
CA ARG A 295 -16.02 3.75 15.23
C ARG A 295 -16.37 2.78 16.35
N ARG A 296 -16.62 3.28 17.52
CA ARG A 296 -17.16 2.46 18.60
C ARG A 296 -18.54 1.96 18.19
N ALA A 297 -18.79 0.67 18.38
CA ALA A 297 -20.17 0.19 18.39
C ALA A 297 -20.88 0.92 19.53
N GLY A 298 -21.86 1.76 19.20
CA GLY A 298 -22.73 2.42 20.19
C GLY A 298 -23.60 1.39 20.89
#